data_e1584c19b50cbb0d7f59cfc10ce2d9a9
#
_entry.id   e1584c19b50cbb0d7f59cfc10ce2d9a9
#
_cell.length_a   1.000
_cell.length_b   1.000
_cell.length_c   1.000
_cell.angle_alpha   90.00
_cell.angle_beta   90.00
_cell.angle_gamma   90.00
#
_symmetry.space_group_name_H-M   'P 1'
#
loop_
_entity.id
_entity.type
_entity.pdbx_description
1 polymer ?
#
loop_
_entity_poly.entity_id
_entity_poly.type
_entity_poly.pdbx_seq_one_letter_code
_entity_poly.pdbx_strand_id
1 'polypeptide(L)'
;MAITVTNPLALERVGEMVEVPMSDVVAKLKLADTAQIVVLDVDGQQVPYQVTYDEKVVFPATVEANGTAVYTIQPGTPAPFDVVACGKYYPERLDDVAWENDLGGFRAYGPALQARGERGFGYDLFTKYNTTAPILESLYAEELHPEKRAKIAEL
;
A
#
# COMPACT_ATOMS: atom_id res chain seq x y z
N MET A 1 15.32 2.12 -17.32
CA MET A 1 14.36 3.18 -17.74
C MET A 1 14.35 4.25 -16.68
N ALA A 2 14.76 5.48 -17.01
CA ALA A 2 14.70 6.58 -16.04
C ALA A 2 13.29 7.18 -15.98
N ILE A 3 12.83 7.48 -14.77
CA ILE A 3 11.56 8.15 -14.45
C ILE A 3 11.93 9.45 -13.73
N THR A 4 11.65 10.57 -14.36
CA THR A 4 11.90 11.89 -13.76
C THR A 4 10.63 12.37 -13.06
N VAL A 5 10.74 12.64 -11.77
CA VAL A 5 9.65 13.16 -10.94
C VAL A 5 9.99 14.58 -10.51
N THR A 6 9.12 15.53 -10.81
CA THR A 6 9.34 16.96 -10.50
C THR A 6 8.32 17.45 -9.50
N ASN A 7 8.79 18.12 -8.46
CA ASN A 7 7.96 18.77 -7.46
C ASN A 7 8.04 20.31 -7.66
N PRO A 8 7.00 20.95 -8.19
CA PRO A 8 6.99 22.41 -8.40
C PRO A 8 6.61 23.20 -7.13
N LEU A 9 6.36 22.53 -6.01
CA LEU A 9 5.91 23.17 -4.78
C LEU A 9 7.10 23.54 -3.89
N ALA A 10 6.97 24.59 -3.13
CA ALA A 10 7.95 25.01 -2.11
C ALA A 10 7.85 24.16 -0.82
N LEU A 11 7.41 22.94 -0.92
CA LEU A 11 7.26 21.96 0.15
C LEU A 11 7.79 20.63 -0.36
N GLU A 12 8.62 19.96 0.41
CA GLU A 12 9.05 18.59 0.14
C GLU A 12 7.86 17.64 0.01
N ARG A 13 7.92 16.72 -0.93
CA ARG A 13 6.95 15.64 -1.11
C ARG A 13 7.61 14.34 -0.73
N VAL A 14 7.09 13.67 0.30
CA VAL A 14 7.65 12.44 0.84
C VAL A 14 6.70 11.28 0.59
N GLY A 15 7.21 10.23 -0.07
CA GLY A 15 6.45 9.00 -0.30
C GLY A 15 5.24 9.16 -1.24
N GLU A 16 5.28 10.12 -2.15
CA GLU A 16 4.21 10.31 -3.13
C GLU A 16 4.18 9.18 -4.15
N MET A 17 3.01 8.64 -4.39
CA MET A 17 2.86 7.50 -5.31
C MET A 17 3.02 7.92 -6.76
N VAL A 18 4.01 7.33 -7.41
CA VAL A 18 4.27 7.46 -8.84
C VAL A 18 3.73 6.23 -9.54
N GLU A 19 3.00 6.44 -10.63
CA GLU A 19 2.43 5.39 -11.47
C GLU A 19 3.10 5.40 -12.84
N VAL A 20 3.53 4.22 -13.30
CA VAL A 20 4.13 4.03 -14.63
C VAL A 20 3.42 2.85 -15.31
N PRO A 21 2.84 3.03 -16.51
CA PRO A 21 2.22 1.91 -17.22
C PRO A 21 3.23 0.77 -17.44
N MET A 22 2.85 -0.46 -17.10
CA MET A 22 3.71 -1.63 -17.29
C MET A 22 4.05 -1.85 -18.77
N SER A 23 3.14 -1.51 -19.68
CA SER A 23 3.36 -1.53 -21.12
C SER A 23 4.57 -0.68 -21.54
N ASP A 24 4.75 0.49 -20.93
CA ASP A 24 5.87 1.39 -21.25
C ASP A 24 7.19 0.80 -20.71
N VAL A 25 7.15 0.17 -19.53
CA VAL A 25 8.29 -0.52 -18.95
C VAL A 25 8.72 -1.68 -19.83
N VAL A 26 7.79 -2.54 -20.23
CA VAL A 26 8.03 -3.69 -21.11
C VAL A 26 8.61 -3.24 -22.46
N ALA A 27 7.98 -2.26 -23.09
CA ALA A 27 8.42 -1.74 -24.39
C ALA A 27 9.82 -1.12 -24.32
N LYS A 28 10.08 -0.31 -23.28
CA LYS A 28 11.36 0.40 -23.12
C LYS A 28 12.53 -0.51 -22.78
N LEU A 29 12.28 -1.51 -21.92
CA LEU A 29 13.30 -2.43 -21.42
C LEU A 29 13.37 -3.73 -22.25
N LYS A 30 12.44 -3.95 -23.16
CA LYS A 30 12.31 -5.19 -23.96
C LYS A 30 12.25 -6.44 -23.07
N LEU A 31 11.42 -6.36 -22.01
CA LEU A 31 11.30 -7.43 -21.03
C LEU A 31 10.65 -8.69 -21.63
N ALA A 32 11.12 -9.85 -21.19
CA ALA A 32 10.38 -11.10 -21.38
C ALA A 32 9.21 -11.18 -20.36
N ASP A 33 8.17 -11.95 -20.65
CA ASP A 33 6.95 -12.07 -19.84
C ASP A 33 7.20 -12.47 -18.36
N THR A 34 8.32 -13.15 -18.09
CA THR A 34 8.69 -13.60 -16.74
C THR A 34 9.77 -12.74 -16.08
N ALA A 35 10.16 -11.62 -16.69
CA ALA A 35 11.24 -10.80 -16.17
C ALA A 35 10.79 -10.07 -14.88
N GLN A 36 11.61 -10.18 -13.84
CA GLN A 36 11.46 -9.36 -12.65
C GLN A 36 12.12 -7.99 -12.87
N ILE A 37 11.55 -6.98 -12.26
CA ILE A 37 12.08 -5.63 -12.27
C ILE A 37 12.42 -5.16 -10.86
N VAL A 38 13.22 -4.11 -10.76
CA VAL A 38 13.45 -3.36 -9.54
C VAL A 38 13.29 -1.87 -9.83
N VAL A 39 12.91 -1.12 -8.80
CA VAL A 39 12.88 0.33 -8.84
C VAL A 39 14.00 0.85 -7.94
N LEU A 40 14.86 1.69 -8.47
CA LEU A 40 15.97 2.29 -7.74
C LEU A 40 15.71 3.79 -7.56
N ASP A 41 16.08 4.30 -6.39
CA ASP A 41 16.10 5.73 -6.10
C ASP A 41 17.33 6.45 -6.68
N VAL A 42 17.53 7.70 -6.28
CA VAL A 42 18.64 8.56 -6.75
C VAL A 42 20.01 8.04 -6.29
N ASP A 43 20.05 7.28 -5.21
CA ASP A 43 21.27 6.68 -4.62
C ASP A 43 21.51 5.25 -5.13
N GLY A 44 20.67 4.76 -6.02
CA GLY A 44 20.72 3.40 -6.55
C GLY A 44 20.23 2.34 -5.57
N GLN A 45 19.52 2.71 -4.51
CA GLN A 45 18.91 1.78 -3.57
C GLN A 45 17.55 1.33 -4.09
N GLN A 46 17.22 0.05 -3.86
CA GLN A 46 15.90 -0.43 -4.21
C GLN A 46 14.84 0.19 -3.30
N VAL A 47 13.78 0.71 -3.91
CA VAL A 47 12.56 1.13 -3.23
C VAL A 47 11.44 0.11 -3.43
N PRO A 48 10.51 -0.02 -2.48
CA PRO A 48 9.36 -0.91 -2.65
C PRO A 48 8.52 -0.49 -3.85
N TYR A 49 7.97 -1.46 -4.56
CA TYR A 49 7.05 -1.21 -5.65
C TYR A 49 5.99 -2.32 -5.71
N GLN A 50 4.92 -2.05 -6.42
CA GLN A 50 3.88 -3.03 -6.71
C GLN A 50 3.44 -2.90 -8.17
N VAL A 51 3.07 -4.01 -8.78
CA VAL A 51 2.31 -4.01 -10.03
C VAL A 51 0.83 -4.14 -9.69
N THR A 52 0.05 -3.17 -10.09
CA THR A 52 -1.40 -3.11 -9.80
C THR A 52 -2.21 -3.98 -10.78
N TYR A 53 -3.49 -4.24 -10.46
CA TYR A 53 -4.39 -5.02 -11.34
C TYR A 53 -4.66 -4.34 -12.69
N ASP A 54 -4.53 -3.01 -12.75
CA ASP A 54 -4.63 -2.23 -13.99
C ASP A 54 -3.27 -2.04 -14.69
N GLU A 55 -2.32 -2.94 -14.38
CA GLU A 55 -1.02 -3.05 -15.04
C GLU A 55 -0.17 -1.77 -14.96
N LYS A 56 -0.06 -1.21 -13.77
CA LYS A 56 0.86 -0.10 -13.48
C LYS A 56 1.92 -0.53 -12.48
N VAL A 57 3.14 -0.09 -12.68
CA VAL A 57 4.18 -0.10 -11.64
C VAL A 57 3.95 1.12 -10.77
N VAL A 58 3.70 0.92 -9.47
CA VAL A 58 3.53 1.99 -8.49
C VAL A 58 4.64 1.92 -7.46
N PHE A 59 5.21 3.08 -7.11
CA PHE A 59 6.27 3.18 -6.11
C PHE A 59 6.25 4.54 -5.41
N PRO A 60 6.70 4.63 -4.13
CA PRO A 60 6.80 5.88 -3.41
C PRO A 60 8.01 6.70 -3.88
N ALA A 61 7.82 7.98 -4.14
CA ALA A 61 8.88 8.90 -4.49
C ALA A 61 8.98 10.05 -3.48
N THR A 62 10.19 10.41 -3.10
CA THR A 62 10.48 11.61 -2.32
C THR A 62 11.18 12.62 -3.20
N VAL A 63 10.69 13.86 -3.20
CA VAL A 63 11.21 14.94 -4.04
C VAL A 63 11.23 16.22 -3.22
N GLU A 64 12.41 16.81 -3.11
CA GLU A 64 12.64 18.09 -2.43
C GLU A 64 11.74 19.22 -2.95
N ALA A 65 11.56 20.26 -2.14
CA ALA A 65 10.84 21.46 -2.54
C ALA A 65 11.45 22.08 -3.80
N ASN A 66 10.62 22.39 -4.82
CA ASN A 66 11.04 22.89 -6.14
C ASN A 66 12.11 22.02 -6.81
N GLY A 67 12.16 20.74 -6.47
CA GLY A 67 13.20 19.80 -6.88
C GLY A 67 12.75 18.81 -7.95
N THR A 68 13.70 17.97 -8.33
CA THR A 68 13.51 16.88 -9.27
C THR A 68 14.31 15.67 -8.78
N ALA A 69 13.69 14.51 -8.76
CA ALA A 69 14.33 13.22 -8.47
C ALA A 69 14.24 12.29 -9.69
N VAL A 70 15.25 11.45 -9.87
CA VAL A 70 15.27 10.46 -10.96
C VAL A 70 15.28 9.06 -10.34
N TYR A 71 14.24 8.30 -10.63
CA TYR A 71 14.13 6.88 -10.29
C TYR A 71 14.49 6.04 -11.52
N THR A 72 14.96 4.82 -11.29
CA THR A 72 15.32 3.92 -12.40
C THR A 72 14.57 2.60 -12.27
N ILE A 73 13.79 2.25 -13.30
CA ILE A 73 13.22 0.91 -13.42
C ILE A 73 14.14 0.10 -14.32
N GLN A 74 14.54 -1.09 -13.87
CA GLN A 74 15.41 -2.00 -14.62
C GLN A 74 15.12 -3.47 -14.28
N PRO A 75 15.55 -4.43 -15.13
CA PRO A 75 15.54 -5.85 -14.76
C PRO A 75 16.38 -6.09 -13.49
N GLY A 76 15.87 -6.93 -12.60
CA GLY A 76 16.58 -7.28 -11.37
C GLY A 76 15.74 -8.13 -10.44
N THR A 77 16.37 -8.64 -9.39
CA THR A 77 15.70 -9.40 -8.34
C THR A 77 15.24 -8.43 -7.23
N PRO A 78 13.94 -8.33 -6.94
CA PRO A 78 13.44 -7.49 -5.88
C PRO A 78 14.01 -7.88 -4.51
N ALA A 79 14.43 -6.89 -3.73
CA ALA A 79 14.73 -7.08 -2.32
C ALA A 79 13.44 -7.39 -1.54
N PRO A 80 13.51 -8.12 -0.42
CA PRO A 80 12.38 -8.24 0.48
C PRO A 80 12.12 -6.90 1.17
N PHE A 81 10.85 -6.47 1.15
CA PHE A 81 10.40 -5.29 1.90
C PHE A 81 9.33 -5.71 2.90
N ASP A 82 9.28 -5.02 4.03
CA ASP A 82 8.21 -5.23 5.00
C ASP A 82 6.87 -4.84 4.41
N VAL A 83 5.85 -5.65 4.69
CA VAL A 83 4.48 -5.33 4.31
C VAL A 83 3.95 -4.27 5.27
N VAL A 84 3.59 -3.11 4.74
CA VAL A 84 3.03 -1.98 5.52
C VAL A 84 1.59 -1.63 5.11
N ALA A 85 1.13 -2.17 3.99
CA ALA A 85 -0.22 -1.96 3.49
C ALA A 85 -0.87 -3.29 3.14
N CYS A 86 -2.12 -3.45 3.49
CA CYS A 86 -2.92 -4.62 3.12
C CYS A 86 -4.41 -4.26 3.02
N GLY A 87 -5.17 -5.15 2.43
CA GLY A 87 -6.63 -5.04 2.38
C GLY A 87 -7.26 -6.41 2.21
N LYS A 88 -8.42 -6.59 2.80
CA LYS A 88 -9.13 -7.86 2.78
C LYS A 88 -10.64 -7.66 2.86
N TYR A 89 -11.36 -8.59 2.25
CA TYR A 89 -12.80 -8.78 2.43
C TYR A 89 -13.04 -9.81 3.52
N TYR A 90 -13.94 -9.50 4.45
CA TYR A 90 -14.29 -10.32 5.62
C TYR A 90 -15.77 -10.74 5.57
N PRO A 91 -16.14 -11.80 4.83
CA PRO A 91 -17.51 -12.27 4.75
C PRO A 91 -18.02 -12.75 6.11
N GLU A 92 -17.16 -13.31 6.96
CA GLU A 92 -17.44 -13.74 8.32
C GLU A 92 -17.84 -12.61 9.26
N ARG A 93 -17.48 -11.35 8.92
CA ARG A 93 -17.86 -10.13 9.65
C ARG A 93 -18.84 -9.30 8.82
N LEU A 94 -19.88 -9.93 8.31
CA LEU A 94 -21.01 -9.28 7.62
C LEU A 94 -20.59 -8.49 6.37
N ASP A 95 -19.71 -9.08 5.58
CA ASP A 95 -19.20 -8.54 4.32
C ASP A 95 -18.39 -7.26 4.46
N ASP A 96 -17.71 -7.06 5.58
CA ASP A 96 -16.82 -5.91 5.75
C ASP A 96 -15.67 -5.97 4.74
N VAL A 97 -15.26 -4.79 4.29
CA VAL A 97 -14.00 -4.59 3.57
C VAL A 97 -13.12 -3.67 4.40
N ALA A 98 -11.93 -4.12 4.72
CA ALA A 98 -10.96 -3.32 5.45
C ALA A 98 -9.63 -3.24 4.73
N TRP A 99 -8.94 -2.11 4.88
CA TRP A 99 -7.62 -1.87 4.33
C TRP A 99 -6.82 -0.95 5.25
N GLU A 100 -5.52 -1.01 5.14
CA GLU A 100 -4.61 -0.21 5.95
C GLU A 100 -3.31 0.10 5.23
N ASN A 101 -2.63 1.12 5.72
CA ASN A 101 -1.24 1.42 5.43
C ASN A 101 -0.46 1.61 6.74
N ASP A 102 0.76 2.12 6.67
CA ASP A 102 1.62 2.41 7.82
C ASP A 102 1.08 3.49 8.78
N LEU A 103 0.13 4.31 8.34
CA LEU A 103 -0.42 5.44 9.11
C LEU A 103 -1.76 5.12 9.78
N GLY A 104 -2.58 4.30 9.14
CA GLY A 104 -3.92 4.01 9.64
C GLY A 104 -4.64 2.93 8.86
N GLY A 105 -5.79 2.53 9.37
CA GLY A 105 -6.67 1.57 8.76
C GLY A 105 -8.07 2.12 8.54
N PHE A 106 -8.80 1.49 7.67
CA PHE A 106 -10.17 1.84 7.30
C PHE A 106 -11.02 0.60 7.22
N ARG A 107 -12.33 0.76 7.50
CA ARG A 107 -13.32 -0.29 7.30
C ARG A 107 -14.56 0.29 6.66
N ALA A 108 -15.05 -0.40 5.64
CA ALA A 108 -16.36 -0.18 5.06
C ALA A 108 -17.26 -1.37 5.38
N TYR A 109 -18.48 -1.09 5.80
CA TYR A 109 -19.48 -2.10 6.12
C TYR A 109 -20.16 -2.62 4.87
N GLY A 110 -20.35 -3.93 4.82
CA GLY A 110 -20.94 -4.61 3.69
C GLY A 110 -22.48 -4.70 3.72
N PRO A 111 -23.08 -5.19 2.64
CA PRO A 111 -24.53 -5.30 2.50
C PRO A 111 -25.17 -6.25 3.52
N ALA A 112 -24.46 -7.26 4.01
CA ALA A 112 -24.98 -8.18 5.02
C ALA A 112 -25.25 -7.48 6.36
N LEU A 113 -24.46 -6.47 6.74
CA LEU A 113 -24.73 -5.66 7.92
C LEU A 113 -26.02 -4.85 7.73
N GLN A 114 -26.20 -4.23 6.57
CA GLN A 114 -27.40 -3.46 6.25
C GLN A 114 -28.66 -4.33 6.23
N ALA A 115 -28.56 -5.57 5.75
CA ALA A 115 -29.67 -6.54 5.76
C ALA A 115 -30.15 -6.89 7.18
N ARG A 116 -29.32 -6.72 8.20
CA ARG A 116 -29.69 -6.87 9.62
C ARG A 116 -30.35 -5.63 10.24
N GLY A 117 -30.52 -4.56 9.45
CA GLY A 117 -31.12 -3.30 9.91
C GLY A 117 -30.11 -2.33 10.53
N GLU A 118 -28.84 -2.67 10.54
CA GLU A 118 -27.78 -1.75 10.99
C GLU A 118 -27.47 -0.73 9.88
N ARG A 119 -27.28 0.53 10.26
CA ARG A 119 -27.04 1.63 9.33
C ARG A 119 -25.61 2.16 9.51
N GLY A 120 -24.64 1.32 9.12
CA GLY A 120 -23.24 1.73 9.01
C GLY A 120 -23.00 2.47 7.70
N PHE A 121 -23.10 3.80 7.71
CA PHE A 121 -22.78 4.63 6.54
C PHE A 121 -21.43 5.29 6.73
N GLY A 122 -20.58 5.24 5.70
CA GLY A 122 -19.24 5.80 5.73
C GLY A 122 -18.16 4.77 6.08
N TYR A 123 -17.06 5.27 6.61
CA TYR A 123 -15.89 4.46 6.93
C TYR A 123 -15.53 4.61 8.42
N ASP A 124 -15.16 3.51 9.06
CA ASP A 124 -14.40 3.57 10.29
C ASP A 124 -12.97 3.95 9.96
N LEU A 125 -12.37 4.78 10.80
CA LEU A 125 -10.97 5.17 10.73
C LEU A 125 -10.26 4.69 12.00
N PHE A 126 -9.21 3.90 11.81
CA PHE A 126 -8.32 3.44 12.87
C PHE A 126 -6.96 4.12 12.73
N THR A 127 -6.51 4.81 13.77
CA THR A 127 -5.18 5.41 13.78
C THR A 127 -4.18 4.44 14.38
N LYS A 128 -3.01 4.32 13.76
CA LYS A 128 -1.88 3.57 14.31
C LYS A 128 -1.08 4.46 15.24
N TYR A 129 -0.72 3.94 16.42
CA TYR A 129 -0.04 4.72 17.45
C TYR A 129 1.45 4.38 17.55
N ASN A 130 1.81 3.11 17.50
CA ASN A 130 3.16 2.63 17.82
C ASN A 130 3.71 1.57 16.86
N THR A 131 3.06 1.37 15.73
CA THR A 131 3.48 0.38 14.73
C THR A 131 3.14 0.82 13.31
N THR A 132 4.04 0.53 12.39
CA THR A 132 3.79 0.62 10.95
C THR A 132 3.34 -0.72 10.35
N ALA A 133 3.53 -1.82 11.10
CA ALA A 133 3.13 -3.15 10.66
C ALA A 133 1.60 -3.28 10.52
N PRO A 134 1.09 -4.16 9.65
CA PRO A 134 -0.33 -4.44 9.53
C PRO A 134 -0.96 -4.93 10.84
N ILE A 135 -2.14 -4.38 11.18
CA ILE A 135 -2.90 -4.70 12.41
C ILE A 135 -4.29 -5.27 12.15
N LEU A 136 -4.81 -5.19 10.93
CA LEU A 136 -6.19 -5.59 10.63
C LEU A 136 -6.49 -7.04 10.99
N GLU A 137 -5.59 -7.96 10.72
CA GLU A 137 -5.80 -9.38 11.07
C GLU A 137 -5.94 -9.57 12.58
N SER A 138 -5.17 -8.84 13.38
CA SER A 138 -5.28 -8.89 14.84
C SER A 138 -6.58 -8.26 15.34
N LEU A 139 -6.99 -7.14 14.74
CA LEU A 139 -8.22 -6.44 15.06
C LEU A 139 -9.45 -7.32 14.78
N TYR A 140 -9.51 -7.93 13.58
CA TYR A 140 -10.61 -8.85 13.23
C TYR A 140 -10.57 -10.15 14.02
N ALA A 141 -9.40 -10.67 14.34
CA ALA A 141 -9.28 -11.82 15.23
C ALA A 141 -9.84 -11.52 16.62
N GLU A 142 -9.70 -10.30 17.12
CA GLU A 142 -10.29 -9.88 18.38
C GLU A 142 -11.81 -9.75 18.31
N GLU A 143 -12.34 -9.14 17.24
CA GLU A 143 -13.80 -9.01 17.05
C GLU A 143 -14.51 -10.35 16.87
N LEU A 144 -13.92 -11.27 16.10
CA LEU A 144 -14.48 -12.58 15.81
C LEU A 144 -14.26 -13.60 16.96
N HIS A 145 -13.24 -13.37 17.78
CA HIS A 145 -12.81 -14.24 18.86
C HIS A 145 -12.54 -13.43 20.14
N PRO A 146 -13.62 -12.97 20.84
CA PRO A 146 -13.49 -12.12 22.03
C PRO A 146 -12.62 -12.74 23.16
N GLU A 147 -12.49 -14.06 23.16
CA GLU A 147 -11.61 -14.78 24.11
C GLU A 147 -10.12 -14.48 23.89
N LYS A 148 -9.75 -13.91 22.76
CA LYS A 148 -8.36 -13.50 22.45
C LYS A 148 -8.03 -12.06 22.87
N ARG A 149 -9.02 -11.30 23.33
CA ARG A 149 -8.86 -9.89 23.74
C ARG A 149 -7.76 -9.65 24.78
N ALA A 150 -7.61 -10.59 25.71
CA ALA A 150 -6.63 -10.46 26.79
C ALA A 150 -5.16 -10.43 26.31
N LYS A 151 -4.87 -10.91 25.09
CA LYS A 151 -3.50 -10.95 24.55
C LYS A 151 -3.05 -9.66 23.85
N ILE A 152 -3.99 -8.82 23.42
CA ILE A 152 -3.68 -7.59 22.66
C ILE A 152 -3.42 -6.42 23.60
N ALA A 153 -3.97 -6.46 24.81
CA ALA A 153 -3.73 -5.43 25.84
C ALA A 153 -2.30 -5.47 26.44
N GLU A 154 -1.48 -6.47 26.08
CA GLU A 154 -0.10 -6.65 26.55
C GLU A 154 0.96 -6.21 25.51
N LEU A 155 0.53 -5.72 24.32
CA LEU A 155 1.40 -5.16 23.28
C LEU A 155 1.41 -3.63 23.33
#